data_01f5d9f60b7dbf1bb8d1fec81c428fd6
#
_entry.id   01f5d9f60b7dbf1bb8d1fec81c428fd6
#
_cell.length_a   1.000
_cell.length_b   1.000
_cell.length_c   1.000
_cell.angle_alpha   90.00
_cell.angle_beta   90.00
_cell.angle_gamma   90.00
#
_symmetry.space_group_name_H-M   'P 1'
#
loop_
_entity.id
_entity.type
_entity.pdbx_description
1 polymer ?
#
loop_
_entity_poly.entity_id
_entity_poly.type
_entity_poly.pdbx_seq_one_letter_code
_entity_poly.pdbx_strand_id
1 'polypeptide(L)'
;MYNTTGQVHRDGVANEANTVALLNDLNLYNETVEKRGGTKLKEDAIAGDNKISIKRKKGINNGSFDWFNTTAHNAALGDTFVPFLSNMKELRQLPTSIRCDEEFILKMRDSFNALCELALDSIDYEDLRDILLKEFDSHKDMDVVINDTENRDLYKFKVAQHPVVNLLNNRAGIVLKGNGKSSRSIYFVTSAGNVIDCGLRLRITSNNGINAFLGNSKANKNSSVVMKLQQDKIKNLLDNCDAEVISY
;
A
#
# COMPACT_ATOMS: atom_id res chain seq x y z
N MET A 1 -8.57 0.17 26.72
CA MET A 1 -7.77 0.26 25.48
C MET A 1 -8.30 -0.76 24.49
N TYR A 2 -8.96 -0.33 23.43
CA TYR A 2 -9.52 -1.24 22.42
C TYR A 2 -8.37 -1.77 21.54
N ASN A 3 -8.23 -3.09 21.49
CA ASN A 3 -7.26 -3.76 20.61
C ASN A 3 -7.81 -3.78 19.17
N THR A 4 -7.84 -2.61 18.54
CA THR A 4 -8.43 -2.38 17.20
C THR A 4 -7.68 -3.12 16.09
N THR A 5 -6.39 -3.39 16.27
CA THR A 5 -5.54 -4.03 15.26
C THR A 5 -5.96 -5.47 14.97
N GLY A 6 -6.28 -6.24 16.00
CA GLY A 6 -6.73 -7.62 15.83
C GLY A 6 -8.12 -7.74 15.19
N GLN A 7 -9.01 -6.79 15.44
CA GLN A 7 -10.35 -6.76 14.86
C GLN A 7 -10.29 -6.42 13.36
N VAL A 8 -9.53 -5.39 12.99
CA VAL A 8 -9.36 -4.97 11.58
C VAL A 8 -8.79 -6.12 10.73
N HIS A 9 -7.84 -6.88 11.28
CA HIS A 9 -7.30 -8.05 10.57
C HIS A 9 -8.35 -9.15 10.39
N ARG A 10 -9.10 -9.47 11.44
CA ARG A 10 -10.19 -10.47 11.36
C ARG A 10 -11.27 -10.07 10.36
N ASP A 11 -11.66 -8.80 10.37
CA ASP A 11 -12.64 -8.25 9.42
C ASP A 11 -12.14 -8.34 7.97
N GLY A 12 -10.84 -8.13 7.74
CA GLY A 12 -10.21 -8.30 6.42
C GLY A 12 -10.31 -9.75 5.94
N VAL A 13 -9.88 -10.69 6.78
CA VAL A 13 -9.93 -12.14 6.45
C VAL A 13 -11.36 -12.63 6.22
N ALA A 14 -12.33 -12.15 7.00
CA ALA A 14 -13.74 -12.48 6.81
C ALA A 14 -14.28 -11.90 5.48
N ASN A 15 -13.91 -10.67 5.15
CA ASN A 15 -14.30 -10.05 3.89
C ASN A 15 -13.75 -10.82 2.67
N GLU A 16 -12.48 -11.25 2.72
CA GLU A 16 -11.90 -12.05 1.65
C GLU A 16 -12.71 -13.35 1.43
N ALA A 17 -13.03 -14.09 2.50
CA ALA A 17 -13.81 -15.32 2.41
C ALA A 17 -15.23 -15.09 1.85
N ASN A 18 -15.92 -14.04 2.32
CA ASN A 18 -17.24 -13.68 1.84
C ASN A 18 -17.21 -13.24 0.37
N THR A 19 -16.17 -12.50 -0.02
CA THR A 19 -16.03 -12.07 -1.41
C THR A 19 -15.73 -13.26 -2.33
N VAL A 20 -14.90 -14.22 -1.92
CA VAL A 20 -14.66 -15.46 -2.67
C VAL A 20 -15.96 -16.25 -2.87
N ALA A 21 -16.78 -16.43 -1.83
CA ALA A 21 -18.08 -17.06 -1.97
C ALA A 21 -18.97 -16.34 -2.98
N LEU A 22 -19.04 -15.01 -2.89
CA LEU A 22 -19.82 -14.19 -3.79
C LEU A 22 -19.34 -14.27 -5.25
N LEU A 23 -18.03 -14.30 -5.50
CA LEU A 23 -17.46 -14.47 -6.83
C LEU A 23 -17.86 -15.81 -7.46
N ASN A 24 -17.92 -16.88 -6.64
CA ASN A 24 -18.39 -18.19 -7.07
C ASN A 24 -19.91 -18.20 -7.32
N ASP A 25 -20.71 -17.63 -6.44
CA ASP A 25 -22.17 -17.55 -6.58
C ASP A 25 -22.60 -16.78 -7.85
N LEU A 26 -21.85 -15.74 -8.20
CA LEU A 26 -22.07 -14.94 -9.40
C LEU A 26 -21.43 -15.54 -10.67
N ASN A 27 -20.69 -16.63 -10.55
CA ASN A 27 -19.96 -17.28 -11.66
C ASN A 27 -19.11 -16.30 -12.49
N LEU A 28 -18.39 -15.39 -11.81
CA LEU A 28 -17.61 -14.33 -12.46
C LEU A 28 -16.31 -14.83 -13.10
N TYR A 29 -15.94 -16.06 -12.83
CA TYR A 29 -14.79 -16.74 -13.41
C TYR A 29 -15.22 -18.10 -13.95
N ASN A 30 -14.56 -18.58 -15.00
CA ASN A 30 -14.87 -19.89 -15.60
C ASN A 30 -14.47 -21.06 -14.69
N GLU A 31 -13.66 -20.79 -13.69
CA GLU A 31 -13.17 -21.76 -12.72
C GLU A 31 -13.55 -21.33 -11.29
N THR A 32 -13.62 -22.31 -10.39
CA THR A 32 -13.91 -22.03 -8.99
C THR A 32 -12.85 -21.11 -8.40
N VAL A 33 -13.30 -20.03 -7.77
CA VAL A 33 -12.43 -19.11 -7.02
C VAL A 33 -12.05 -19.74 -5.70
N GLU A 34 -10.78 -19.95 -5.48
CA GLU A 34 -10.22 -20.51 -4.25
C GLU A 34 -9.49 -19.42 -3.46
N LYS A 35 -9.80 -19.35 -2.16
CA LYS A 35 -9.08 -18.43 -1.28
C LYS A 35 -7.62 -18.90 -1.14
N ARG A 36 -6.70 -17.96 -1.35
CA ARG A 36 -5.29 -18.10 -0.98
C ARG A 36 -5.05 -17.30 0.29
N GLY A 37 -4.28 -17.82 1.18
CA GLY A 37 -3.95 -17.13 2.43
C GLY A 37 -2.45 -17.05 2.62
N GLY A 38 -1.99 -15.93 3.16
CA GLY A 38 -0.62 -15.80 3.60
C GLY A 38 -0.03 -14.41 3.39
N THR A 39 0.77 -13.96 4.34
CA THR A 39 1.42 -12.64 4.31
C THR A 39 2.50 -12.49 3.23
N LYS A 40 2.79 -13.55 2.49
CA LYS A 40 3.83 -13.58 1.46
C LYS A 40 3.30 -13.51 0.03
N LEU A 41 2.01 -13.77 -0.15
CA LEU A 41 1.36 -13.74 -1.46
C LEU A 41 0.72 -12.36 -1.69
N LYS A 42 0.70 -11.91 -2.93
CA LYS A 42 0.03 -10.66 -3.33
C LYS A 42 -1.45 -10.91 -3.64
N GLU A 43 -1.74 -12.09 -4.14
CA GLU A 43 -3.09 -12.56 -4.39
C GLU A 43 -3.76 -13.03 -3.10
N ASP A 44 -5.02 -12.64 -2.94
CA ASP A 44 -5.90 -13.07 -1.86
C ASP A 44 -6.71 -14.32 -2.26
N ALA A 45 -6.89 -14.54 -3.58
CA ALA A 45 -7.57 -15.68 -4.19
C ALA A 45 -7.02 -15.99 -5.58
N ILE A 46 -7.40 -17.16 -6.12
CA ILE A 46 -7.12 -17.58 -7.50
C ILE A 46 -8.37 -18.20 -8.12
N ALA A 47 -8.47 -18.10 -9.45
CA ALA A 47 -9.42 -18.85 -10.28
C ALA A 47 -8.63 -19.39 -11.47
N GLY A 48 -8.25 -20.67 -11.44
CA GLY A 48 -7.27 -21.22 -12.37
C GLY A 48 -5.95 -20.44 -12.32
N ASP A 49 -5.55 -19.90 -13.45
CA ASP A 49 -4.35 -19.06 -13.57
C ASP A 49 -4.58 -17.59 -13.18
N ASN A 50 -5.84 -17.18 -12.99
CA ASN A 50 -6.15 -15.80 -12.63
C ASN A 50 -5.84 -15.54 -11.16
N LYS A 51 -4.96 -14.59 -10.90
CA LYS A 51 -4.67 -14.07 -9.56
C LYS A 51 -5.62 -12.95 -9.22
N ILE A 52 -6.15 -12.95 -8.01
CA ILE A 52 -7.19 -12.01 -7.56
C ILE A 52 -6.74 -11.35 -6.27
N SER A 53 -6.69 -10.02 -6.25
CA SER A 53 -6.51 -9.23 -5.03
C SER A 53 -7.85 -8.67 -4.58
N ILE A 54 -8.28 -9.07 -3.39
CA ILE A 54 -9.58 -8.70 -2.85
C ILE A 54 -9.42 -7.52 -1.90
N LYS A 55 -10.23 -6.48 -2.13
CA LYS A 55 -10.26 -5.29 -1.28
C LYS A 55 -11.69 -5.02 -0.82
N ARG A 56 -11.82 -4.39 0.33
CA ARG A 56 -13.12 -4.02 0.89
C ARG A 56 -13.28 -2.51 0.83
N LYS A 57 -14.40 -2.05 0.32
CA LYS A 57 -14.88 -0.68 0.52
C LYS A 57 -15.93 -0.70 1.63
N LYS A 58 -15.70 0.06 2.69
CA LYS A 58 -16.66 0.26 3.78
C LYS A 58 -16.63 1.74 4.17
N GLY A 59 -17.67 2.49 3.79
CA GLY A 59 -17.75 3.92 4.01
C GLY A 59 -16.65 4.72 3.29
N ILE A 60 -16.54 6.00 3.62
CA ILE A 60 -15.56 6.92 3.03
C ILE A 60 -14.10 6.54 3.42
N ASN A 61 -13.92 5.76 4.47
CA ASN A 61 -12.64 5.62 5.18
C ASN A 61 -12.01 4.22 5.16
N ASN A 62 -12.44 3.28 4.32
CA ASN A 62 -11.97 1.91 4.42
C ASN A 62 -11.52 1.28 3.10
N GLY A 63 -10.37 0.70 3.11
CA GLY A 63 -9.69 -0.02 2.07
C GLY A 63 -8.32 0.59 1.81
N SER A 64 -7.25 0.07 2.36
CA SER A 64 -5.90 0.43 1.93
C SER A 64 -5.41 -0.64 0.98
N PHE A 65 -4.96 -0.23 -0.18
CA PHE A 65 -4.25 -1.10 -1.10
C PHE A 65 -2.77 -1.01 -0.76
N ASP A 66 -2.27 -1.98 -0.03
CA ASP A 66 -0.84 -2.14 0.14
C ASP A 66 -0.32 -2.91 -1.09
N TRP A 67 0.07 -2.19 -2.14
CA TRP A 67 0.52 -2.76 -3.41
C TRP A 67 1.97 -3.23 -3.37
N PHE A 68 2.75 -2.72 -2.42
CA PHE A 68 4.19 -2.87 -2.42
C PHE A 68 4.70 -3.39 -1.10
N ASN A 69 5.40 -4.50 -1.17
CA ASN A 69 6.08 -5.05 -0.02
C ASN A 69 7.49 -4.47 0.07
N THR A 70 7.86 -4.05 1.24
CA THR A 70 9.04 -3.34 1.65
C THR A 70 10.37 -3.93 1.27
N THR A 71 10.47 -5.25 1.27
CA THR A 71 11.77 -5.92 1.08
C THR A 71 12.29 -5.74 -0.34
N ALA A 72 11.41 -5.72 -1.32
CA ALA A 72 11.77 -5.47 -2.71
C ALA A 72 12.14 -4.00 -2.94
N HIS A 73 11.47 -3.07 -2.23
CA HIS A 73 11.71 -1.63 -2.39
C HIS A 73 12.97 -1.15 -1.71
N ASN A 74 13.33 -1.75 -0.57
CA ASN A 74 14.60 -1.44 0.09
C ASN A 74 15.80 -1.72 -0.82
N ALA A 75 15.68 -2.69 -1.72
CA ALA A 75 16.72 -2.96 -2.70
C ALA A 75 16.72 -1.93 -3.86
N ALA A 76 15.56 -1.42 -4.22
CA ALA A 76 15.38 -0.52 -5.37
C ALA A 76 15.54 0.97 -5.01
N LEU A 77 15.22 1.37 -3.78
CA LEU A 77 15.50 2.70 -3.22
C LEU A 77 16.81 2.71 -2.41
N GLY A 78 17.65 1.67 -2.57
CA GLY A 78 18.74 1.30 -1.70
C GLY A 78 19.68 2.44 -1.30
N ASP A 79 20.19 3.16 -2.27
CA ASP A 79 21.20 4.19 -2.01
C ASP A 79 20.60 5.44 -1.35
N THR A 80 19.36 5.77 -1.67
CA THR A 80 18.63 6.89 -1.08
C THR A 80 18.25 6.63 0.38
N PHE A 81 17.86 5.40 0.71
CA PHE A 81 17.41 5.00 2.04
C PHE A 81 18.46 4.33 2.91
N VAL A 82 19.65 4.03 2.37
CA VAL A 82 20.71 3.34 3.12
C VAL A 82 21.07 4.00 4.45
N PRO A 83 21.27 5.34 4.52
CA PRO A 83 21.59 5.98 5.80
C PRO A 83 20.45 5.84 6.82
N PHE A 84 19.21 6.03 6.37
CA PHE A 84 18.02 5.86 7.21
C PHE A 84 17.90 4.42 7.73
N LEU A 85 18.04 3.43 6.85
CA LEU A 85 17.95 2.02 7.19
C LEU A 85 19.07 1.59 8.16
N SER A 86 20.27 2.10 7.99
CA SER A 86 21.41 1.81 8.88
C SER A 86 21.14 2.34 10.28
N ASN A 87 20.74 3.60 10.40
CA ASN A 87 20.39 4.19 11.70
C ASN A 87 19.24 3.43 12.39
N MET A 88 18.25 3.02 11.62
CA MET A 88 17.14 2.26 12.16
C MET A 88 17.53 0.86 12.61
N LYS A 89 18.46 0.20 11.92
CA LYS A 89 19.00 -1.10 12.33
C LYS A 89 19.78 -1.00 13.65
N GLU A 90 20.58 0.04 13.81
CA GLU A 90 21.33 0.29 15.05
C GLU A 90 20.40 0.52 16.24
N LEU A 91 19.40 1.39 16.09
CA LEU A 91 18.41 1.65 17.14
C LEU A 91 17.65 0.38 17.54
N ARG A 92 17.39 -0.53 16.60
CA ARG A 92 16.72 -1.81 16.89
C ARG A 92 17.60 -2.83 17.61
N GLN A 93 18.89 -2.68 17.60
CA GLN A 93 19.81 -3.54 18.35
C GLN A 93 19.83 -3.21 19.84
N LEU A 94 19.34 -2.04 20.22
CA LEU A 94 19.20 -1.68 21.61
C LEU A 94 18.29 -2.67 22.36
N PRO A 95 18.58 -2.95 23.65
CA PRO A 95 17.72 -3.77 24.50
C PRO A 95 16.27 -3.27 24.50
N THR A 96 15.32 -4.20 24.56
CA THR A 96 13.87 -3.88 24.54
C THR A 96 13.50 -2.92 25.68
N SER A 97 14.12 -3.05 26.84
CA SER A 97 13.92 -2.14 27.98
C SER A 97 14.30 -0.69 27.68
N ILE A 98 15.24 -0.46 26.79
CA ILE A 98 15.67 0.88 26.37
C ILE A 98 14.82 1.37 25.21
N ARG A 99 14.74 0.60 24.13
CA ARG A 99 14.05 1.04 22.91
C ARG A 99 12.53 1.17 23.05
N CYS A 100 11.92 0.53 24.06
CA CYS A 100 10.49 0.64 24.38
C CYS A 100 10.21 1.61 25.55
N ASP A 101 11.23 2.24 26.09
CA ASP A 101 11.08 3.25 27.12
C ASP A 101 10.45 4.52 26.55
N GLU A 102 9.44 5.06 27.24
CA GLU A 102 8.69 6.22 26.74
C GLU A 102 9.55 7.47 26.63
N GLU A 103 10.43 7.70 27.61
CA GLU A 103 11.31 8.87 27.60
C GLU A 103 12.33 8.77 26.46
N PHE A 104 12.89 7.58 26.25
CA PHE A 104 13.76 7.32 25.11
C PHE A 104 13.06 7.55 23.77
N ILE A 105 11.83 7.02 23.61
CA ILE A 105 11.02 7.19 22.41
C ILE A 105 10.71 8.67 22.15
N LEU A 106 10.39 9.43 23.21
CA LEU A 106 10.14 10.87 23.08
C LEU A 106 11.38 11.63 22.63
N LYS A 107 12.54 11.35 23.23
CA LYS A 107 13.82 11.97 22.84
C LYS A 107 14.21 11.66 21.39
N MET A 108 13.93 10.43 20.93
CA MET A 108 14.29 10.00 19.59
C MET A 108 13.30 10.46 18.51
N ARG A 109 12.11 10.92 18.89
CA ARG A 109 11.03 11.24 17.95
C ARG A 109 11.40 12.29 16.91
N ASP A 110 12.03 13.37 17.34
CA ASP A 110 12.36 14.47 16.43
C ASP A 110 13.47 14.07 15.47
N SER A 111 14.48 13.37 15.94
CA SER A 111 15.55 12.82 15.10
C SER A 111 15.00 11.81 14.09
N PHE A 112 14.12 10.92 14.54
CA PHE A 112 13.46 9.96 13.68
C PHE A 112 12.63 10.64 12.58
N ASN A 113 11.85 11.65 12.93
CA ASN A 113 11.06 12.41 11.98
C ASN A 113 11.92 13.15 10.97
N ALA A 114 13.02 13.77 11.42
CA ALA A 114 13.97 14.45 10.54
C ALA A 114 14.63 13.47 9.55
N LEU A 115 15.00 12.26 10.00
CA LEU A 115 15.53 11.22 9.12
C LEU A 115 14.49 10.74 8.11
N CYS A 116 13.22 10.60 8.51
CA CYS A 116 12.15 10.27 7.58
C CYS A 116 11.96 11.35 6.51
N GLU A 117 11.95 12.62 6.91
CA GLU A 117 11.84 13.76 5.99
C GLU A 117 13.01 13.76 5.00
N LEU A 118 14.23 13.67 5.52
CA LEU A 118 15.44 13.61 4.69
C LEU A 118 15.38 12.46 3.67
N ALA A 119 14.99 11.27 4.12
CA ALA A 119 14.86 10.11 3.24
C ALA A 119 13.80 10.30 2.14
N LEU A 120 12.67 10.95 2.46
CA LEU A 120 11.62 11.23 1.48
C LEU A 120 11.99 12.36 0.51
N ASP A 121 12.73 13.34 0.96
CA ASP A 121 13.12 14.51 0.15
C ASP A 121 14.35 14.21 -0.75
N SER A 122 15.07 13.12 -0.45
CA SER A 122 16.22 12.66 -1.24
C SER A 122 15.89 11.56 -2.26
N ILE A 123 14.60 11.23 -2.45
CA ILE A 123 14.19 10.23 -3.42
C ILE A 123 14.47 10.71 -4.84
N ASP A 124 15.17 9.89 -5.62
CA ASP A 124 15.26 10.08 -7.05
C ASP A 124 13.94 9.70 -7.74
N TYR A 125 13.40 10.60 -8.55
CA TYR A 125 12.09 10.40 -9.19
C TYR A 125 12.14 9.43 -10.37
N GLU A 126 13.27 9.27 -11.02
CA GLU A 126 13.42 8.24 -12.05
C GLU A 126 13.54 6.85 -11.42
N ASP A 127 14.29 6.71 -10.34
CA ASP A 127 14.33 5.46 -9.56
C ASP A 127 12.92 5.10 -9.04
N LEU A 128 12.19 6.08 -8.53
CA LEU A 128 10.81 5.87 -8.08
C LEU A 128 9.89 5.44 -9.23
N ARG A 129 10.06 6.05 -10.41
CA ARG A 129 9.32 5.67 -11.63
C ARG A 129 9.58 4.23 -12.01
N ASP A 130 10.85 3.83 -12.07
CA ASP A 130 11.25 2.48 -12.47
C ASP A 130 10.72 1.42 -11.51
N ILE A 131 10.73 1.73 -10.21
CA ILE A 131 10.14 0.87 -9.19
C ILE A 131 8.64 0.71 -9.42
N LEU A 132 7.93 1.82 -9.64
CA LEU A 132 6.50 1.79 -9.90
C LEU A 132 6.18 0.97 -11.14
N LEU A 133 6.87 1.22 -12.26
CA LEU A 133 6.70 0.47 -13.50
C LEU A 133 6.92 -1.02 -13.30
N LYS A 134 8.01 -1.39 -12.66
CA LYS A 134 8.34 -2.79 -12.38
C LYS A 134 7.27 -3.49 -11.55
N GLU A 135 6.77 -2.82 -10.52
CA GLU A 135 5.73 -3.40 -9.66
C GLU A 135 4.39 -3.53 -10.37
N PHE A 136 3.97 -2.50 -11.09
CA PHE A 136 2.72 -2.59 -11.86
C PHE A 136 2.81 -3.63 -12.96
N ASP A 137 3.92 -3.72 -13.68
CA ASP A 137 4.13 -4.72 -14.73
C ASP A 137 4.17 -6.15 -14.18
N SER A 138 4.80 -6.35 -13.02
CA SER A 138 4.87 -7.68 -12.39
C SER A 138 3.51 -8.23 -11.96
N HIS A 139 2.51 -7.37 -11.85
CA HIS A 139 1.14 -7.73 -11.44
C HIS A 139 0.07 -7.33 -12.45
N LYS A 140 0.45 -6.96 -13.67
CA LYS A 140 -0.46 -6.40 -14.68
C LYS A 140 -1.71 -7.24 -14.98
N ASP A 141 -1.55 -8.57 -14.95
CA ASP A 141 -2.62 -9.52 -15.25
C ASP A 141 -3.46 -9.90 -14.02
N MET A 142 -3.10 -9.41 -12.84
CA MET A 142 -3.86 -9.65 -11.62
C MET A 142 -5.16 -8.86 -11.62
N ASP A 143 -6.26 -9.53 -11.31
CA ASP A 143 -7.54 -8.88 -11.09
C ASP A 143 -7.59 -8.24 -9.70
N VAL A 144 -8.11 -7.03 -9.64
CA VAL A 144 -8.47 -6.36 -8.40
C VAL A 144 -9.97 -6.38 -8.27
N VAL A 145 -10.45 -6.93 -7.17
CA VAL A 145 -11.88 -6.96 -6.85
C VAL A 145 -12.11 -6.14 -5.58
N ILE A 146 -12.86 -5.06 -5.72
CA ILE A 146 -13.28 -4.23 -4.59
C ILE A 146 -14.71 -4.56 -4.25
N ASN A 147 -14.94 -5.08 -3.05
CA ASN A 147 -16.28 -5.37 -2.55
C ASN A 147 -16.80 -4.14 -1.77
N ASP A 148 -17.79 -3.46 -2.35
CA ASP A 148 -18.56 -2.40 -1.72
C ASP A 148 -19.80 -3.00 -1.05
N THR A 149 -19.65 -3.41 0.18
CA THR A 149 -20.74 -4.05 0.94
C THR A 149 -21.90 -3.13 1.30
N GLU A 150 -21.73 -1.81 1.18
CA GLU A 150 -22.78 -0.82 1.45
C GLU A 150 -23.72 -0.65 0.26
N ASN A 151 -23.14 -0.58 -0.94
CA ASN A 151 -23.91 -0.45 -2.18
C ASN A 151 -24.25 -1.80 -2.81
N ARG A 152 -23.70 -2.90 -2.30
CA ARG A 152 -23.82 -4.24 -2.86
C ARG A 152 -23.26 -4.31 -4.29
N ASP A 153 -22.11 -3.69 -4.52
CA ASP A 153 -21.42 -3.67 -5.79
C ASP A 153 -20.03 -4.30 -5.67
N LEU A 154 -19.64 -5.06 -6.69
CA LEU A 154 -18.25 -5.45 -6.94
C LEU A 154 -17.70 -4.59 -8.07
N TYR A 155 -16.52 -4.03 -7.85
CA TYR A 155 -15.75 -3.38 -8.90
C TYR A 155 -14.58 -4.28 -9.25
N LYS A 156 -14.48 -4.67 -10.52
CA LYS A 156 -13.43 -5.55 -11.02
C LYS A 156 -12.65 -4.86 -12.11
N PHE A 157 -11.33 -4.87 -12.01
CA PHE A 157 -10.42 -4.36 -13.04
C PHE A 157 -9.05 -5.05 -12.94
N LYS A 158 -8.30 -5.04 -14.02
CA LYS A 158 -6.90 -5.53 -14.01
C LYS A 158 -5.95 -4.45 -13.51
N VAL A 159 -4.87 -4.87 -12.87
CA VAL A 159 -3.79 -3.95 -12.45
C VAL A 159 -3.31 -3.10 -13.63
N ALA A 160 -3.22 -3.67 -14.83
CA ALA A 160 -2.84 -2.93 -16.03
C ALA A 160 -3.77 -1.75 -16.37
N GLN A 161 -5.03 -1.77 -15.93
CA GLN A 161 -5.99 -0.69 -16.14
C GLN A 161 -5.85 0.46 -15.13
N HIS A 162 -4.97 0.32 -14.14
CA HIS A 162 -4.75 1.38 -13.14
C HIS A 162 -4.23 2.65 -13.84
N PRO A 163 -4.82 3.84 -13.61
CA PRO A 163 -4.44 5.08 -14.31
C PRO A 163 -2.96 5.43 -14.20
N VAL A 164 -2.32 5.04 -13.11
CA VAL A 164 -0.88 5.23 -12.90
C VAL A 164 -0.04 4.55 -13.97
N VAL A 165 -0.45 3.38 -14.45
CA VAL A 165 0.28 2.63 -15.50
C VAL A 165 0.40 3.49 -16.76
N ASN A 166 -0.69 4.10 -17.19
CA ASN A 166 -0.69 4.96 -18.37
C ASN A 166 0.17 6.22 -18.15
N LEU A 167 0.08 6.84 -16.96
CA LEU A 167 0.88 8.01 -16.62
C LEU A 167 2.38 7.70 -16.61
N LEU A 168 2.77 6.55 -16.04
CA LEU A 168 4.16 6.11 -16.01
C LEU A 168 4.69 5.81 -17.42
N ASN A 169 3.92 5.08 -18.23
CA ASN A 169 4.29 4.74 -19.61
C ASN A 169 4.44 5.99 -20.50
N ASN A 170 3.61 7.02 -20.27
CA ASN A 170 3.70 8.31 -20.95
C ASN A 170 4.73 9.28 -20.32
N ARG A 171 5.56 8.78 -19.42
CA ARG A 171 6.60 9.56 -18.74
C ARG A 171 6.08 10.84 -18.08
N ALA A 172 4.89 10.80 -17.50
CA ALA A 172 4.40 11.89 -16.66
C ALA A 172 5.42 12.20 -15.55
N GLY A 173 5.66 13.46 -15.28
CA GLY A 173 6.54 13.87 -14.18
C GLY A 173 6.00 13.36 -12.85
N ILE A 174 6.89 13.07 -11.90
CA ILE A 174 6.50 12.69 -10.54
C ILE A 174 6.79 13.87 -9.62
N VAL A 175 5.85 14.18 -8.72
CA VAL A 175 6.03 15.17 -7.67
C VAL A 175 5.55 14.59 -6.35
N LEU A 176 6.41 14.63 -5.34
CA LEU A 176 6.07 14.23 -3.99
C LEU A 176 5.61 15.45 -3.20
N LYS A 177 4.39 15.38 -2.64
CA LYS A 177 3.85 16.40 -1.75
C LYS A 177 3.34 15.75 -0.49
N GLY A 178 3.50 16.38 0.64
CA GLY A 178 2.98 15.78 1.84
C GLY A 178 2.95 16.70 3.04
N ASN A 179 2.03 16.35 3.93
CA ASN A 179 1.79 17.06 5.17
C ASN A 179 2.34 16.27 6.37
N GLY A 180 2.89 15.08 6.15
CA GLY A 180 3.38 14.20 7.20
C GLY A 180 4.89 14.04 7.15
N LYS A 181 5.52 13.97 8.32
CA LYS A 181 6.97 13.80 8.45
C LYS A 181 7.49 12.47 7.89
N SER A 182 6.65 11.45 7.82
CA SER A 182 7.02 10.09 7.36
C SER A 182 6.28 9.64 6.12
N SER A 183 5.67 10.56 5.36
CA SER A 183 4.93 10.20 4.14
C SER A 183 4.80 11.37 3.17
N ARG A 184 4.70 11.02 1.88
CA ARG A 184 4.40 11.94 0.78
C ARG A 184 3.32 11.34 -0.10
N SER A 185 2.40 12.18 -0.60
CA SER A 185 1.51 11.81 -1.70
C SER A 185 2.26 11.90 -3.01
N ILE A 186 2.02 10.94 -3.90
CA ILE A 186 2.62 10.89 -5.23
C ILE A 186 1.63 11.53 -6.20
N TYR A 187 2.05 12.59 -6.86
CA TYR A 187 1.32 13.27 -7.93
C TYR A 187 2.04 13.06 -9.25
N PHE A 188 1.27 12.96 -10.32
CA PHE A 188 1.79 12.88 -11.67
C PHE A 188 1.54 14.17 -12.41
N VAL A 189 2.54 14.63 -13.16
CA VAL A 189 2.44 15.86 -13.97
C VAL A 189 2.52 15.46 -15.43
N THR A 190 1.43 15.68 -16.16
CA THR A 190 1.38 15.40 -17.61
C THR A 190 2.23 16.39 -18.41
N SER A 191 2.51 16.06 -19.67
CA SER A 191 3.19 16.97 -20.60
C SER A 191 2.44 18.29 -20.81
N ALA A 192 1.12 18.31 -20.59
CA ALA A 192 0.30 19.51 -20.62
C ALA A 192 0.33 20.31 -19.31
N GLY A 193 1.11 19.90 -18.31
CA GLY A 193 1.22 20.56 -17.02
C GLY A 193 0.10 20.22 -16.02
N ASN A 194 -0.82 19.34 -16.36
CA ASN A 194 -1.88 18.95 -15.42
C ASN A 194 -1.32 18.07 -14.30
N VAL A 195 -1.69 18.38 -13.06
CA VAL A 195 -1.32 17.61 -11.87
C VAL A 195 -2.44 16.61 -11.55
N ILE A 196 -2.09 15.33 -11.57
CA ILE A 196 -3.04 14.23 -11.36
C ILE A 196 -2.69 13.52 -10.04
N ASP A 197 -3.69 13.39 -9.17
CA ASP A 197 -3.64 12.61 -7.95
C ASP A 197 -4.32 11.26 -8.17
N CYS A 198 -3.53 10.19 -8.26
CA CYS A 198 -4.05 8.83 -8.38
C CYS A 198 -4.21 8.15 -7.01
N GLY A 199 -4.13 8.89 -5.92
CA GLY A 199 -4.29 8.38 -4.57
C GLY A 199 -3.10 7.56 -4.06
N LEU A 200 -1.96 7.57 -4.73
CA LEU A 200 -0.77 6.87 -4.26
C LEU A 200 -0.06 7.67 -3.17
N ARG A 201 0.37 6.96 -2.15
CA ARG A 201 1.12 7.53 -1.03
C ARG A 201 2.35 6.71 -0.71
N LEU A 202 3.48 7.35 -0.77
CA LEU A 202 4.74 6.80 -0.28
C LEU A 202 4.82 7.03 1.23
N ARG A 203 5.18 5.98 1.98
CA ARG A 203 5.18 6.02 3.43
C ARG A 203 6.32 5.19 4.00
N ILE A 204 7.09 5.78 4.92
CA ILE A 204 8.23 5.11 5.54
C ILE A 204 7.81 4.26 6.74
N THR A 205 6.75 4.64 7.46
CA THR A 205 6.34 3.93 8.67
C THR A 205 4.83 3.73 8.78
N SER A 206 4.41 2.86 9.69
CA SER A 206 3.00 2.74 10.09
C SER A 206 2.52 4.01 10.80
N ASN A 207 1.19 4.14 11.01
CA ASN A 207 0.58 5.32 11.64
C ASN A 207 1.17 5.69 13.00
N ASN A 208 1.79 4.74 13.69
CA ASN A 208 2.36 4.97 15.03
C ASN A 208 3.80 5.49 14.98
N GLY A 209 4.35 5.80 13.79
CA GLY A 209 5.68 6.40 13.65
C GLY A 209 6.76 5.61 14.38
N ILE A 210 7.56 6.33 15.18
CA ILE A 210 8.66 5.74 15.94
C ILE A 210 8.20 4.65 16.93
N ASN A 211 7.00 4.75 17.49
CA ASN A 211 6.48 3.75 18.43
C ASN A 211 6.31 2.38 17.77
N ALA A 212 5.85 2.35 16.51
CA ALA A 212 5.76 1.11 15.75
C ALA A 212 7.15 0.56 15.40
N PHE A 213 8.12 1.45 15.27
CA PHE A 213 9.48 1.10 14.88
C PHE A 213 10.29 0.56 16.04
N LEU A 214 10.25 1.20 17.19
CA LEU A 214 11.04 0.87 18.38
C LEU A 214 10.26 0.09 19.43
N GLY A 215 8.98 0.39 19.60
CA GLY A 215 8.19 -0.02 20.75
C GLY A 215 7.66 -1.45 20.71
N ASN A 216 7.51 -2.08 19.56
CA ASN A 216 6.89 -3.40 19.49
C ASN A 216 7.83 -4.45 18.91
N SER A 217 8.16 -5.48 19.70
CA SER A 217 9.02 -6.59 19.27
C SER A 217 8.45 -7.40 18.09
N LYS A 218 7.14 -7.35 17.86
CA LYS A 218 6.44 -8.05 16.79
C LYS A 218 6.11 -7.14 15.60
N ALA A 219 6.07 -5.83 15.79
CA ALA A 219 5.75 -4.90 14.71
C ALA A 219 6.97 -4.75 13.81
N ASN A 220 6.79 -5.21 12.61
CA ASN A 220 7.64 -5.00 11.45
C ASN A 220 9.13 -4.80 11.71
N LYS A 221 9.85 -5.87 11.70
CA LYS A 221 11.32 -5.88 11.71
C LYS A 221 11.93 -5.17 10.49
N ASN A 222 11.11 -4.69 9.59
CA ASN A 222 11.53 -4.03 8.36
C ASN A 222 10.92 -2.64 8.32
N SER A 223 11.78 -1.63 8.22
CA SER A 223 11.37 -0.29 7.82
C SER A 223 10.73 -0.40 6.46
N SER A 224 9.48 0.00 6.38
CA SER A 224 8.76 -0.19 5.15
C SER A 224 8.48 1.11 4.47
N VAL A 225 9.03 1.29 3.30
CA VAL A 225 8.43 2.17 2.33
C VAL A 225 7.21 1.45 1.77
N VAL A 226 6.04 1.95 2.06
CA VAL A 226 4.79 1.36 1.62
C VAL A 226 4.11 2.36 0.73
N MET A 227 3.76 1.97 -0.48
CA MET A 227 2.81 2.72 -1.28
C MET A 227 1.40 2.27 -0.93
N LYS A 228 0.57 3.24 -0.61
CA LYS A 228 -0.83 3.03 -0.29
C LYS A 228 -1.70 3.84 -1.21
N LEU A 229 -2.74 3.23 -1.74
CA LEU A 229 -3.84 3.97 -2.32
C LEU A 229 -4.66 4.59 -1.19
N GLN A 230 -4.88 5.91 -1.27
CA GLN A 230 -5.74 6.62 -0.32
C GLN A 230 -7.20 6.37 -0.68
N GLN A 231 -8.00 6.13 0.32
CA GLN A 231 -9.38 5.67 0.15
C GLN A 231 -10.34 6.71 -0.36
N ASP A 232 -10.15 7.96 0.04
CA ASP A 232 -10.87 9.10 -0.49
C ASP A 232 -10.67 9.28 -2.00
N LYS A 233 -9.70 8.59 -2.58
CA LYS A 233 -9.36 8.58 -4.01
C LYS A 233 -9.86 7.36 -4.77
N ILE A 234 -10.49 6.40 -4.10
CA ILE A 234 -11.02 5.18 -4.74
C ILE A 234 -12.03 5.54 -5.83
N LYS A 235 -12.88 6.53 -5.60
CA LYS A 235 -13.83 6.95 -6.62
C LYS A 235 -13.14 7.40 -7.89
N ASN A 236 -12.14 8.28 -7.78
CA ASN A 236 -11.37 8.72 -8.92
C ASN A 236 -10.64 7.56 -9.62
N LEU A 237 -10.16 6.58 -8.86
CA LEU A 237 -9.57 5.37 -9.43
C LEU A 237 -10.59 4.61 -10.26
N LEU A 238 -11.77 4.31 -9.69
CA LEU A 238 -12.82 3.55 -10.35
C LEU A 238 -13.35 4.25 -11.60
N ASP A 239 -13.49 5.58 -11.55
CA ASP A 239 -13.92 6.40 -12.68
C ASP A 239 -12.90 6.40 -13.84
N ASN A 240 -11.64 6.04 -13.59
CA ASN A 240 -10.55 6.12 -14.58
C ASN A 240 -9.92 4.78 -14.95
N CYS A 241 -10.35 3.66 -14.39
CA CYS A 241 -9.78 2.34 -14.68
C CYS A 241 -10.70 1.41 -15.48
N ASP A 242 -11.81 1.92 -16.03
CA ASP A 242 -12.81 1.12 -16.77
C ASP A 242 -13.24 -0.13 -15.97
N ALA A 243 -13.46 0.04 -14.67
CA ALA A 243 -13.86 -1.05 -13.81
C ALA A 243 -15.22 -1.61 -14.22
N GLU A 244 -15.30 -2.92 -14.37
CA GLU A 244 -16.57 -3.63 -14.47
C GLU A 244 -17.31 -3.50 -13.13
N VAL A 245 -18.58 -3.07 -13.17
CA VAL A 245 -19.43 -2.95 -11.99
C VAL A 245 -20.48 -4.04 -12.01
N ILE A 246 -20.52 -4.84 -10.96
CA ILE A 246 -21.41 -5.99 -10.82
C ILE A 246 -22.21 -5.81 -9.52
N SER A 247 -23.50 -5.52 -9.65
CA SER A 247 -24.42 -5.42 -8.50
C SER A 247 -24.93 -6.80 -8.08
N TYR A 248 -25.11 -7.04 -6.75
CA TYR A 248 -25.51 -8.32 -6.20
C TYR A 248 -26.53 -8.25 -5.06
#